data_3eaca509241269ba274a1b55325478e7
#
_entry.id   3eaca509241269ba274a1b55325478e7
#
_cell.length_a   1.000
_cell.length_b   1.000
_cell.length_c   1.000
_cell.angle_alpha   90.00
_cell.angle_beta   90.00
_cell.angle_gamma   90.00
#
_symmetry.space_group_name_H-M   'P 1'
#
loop_
_entity.id
_entity.type
_entity.pdbx_description
1 polymer ?
#
loop_
_entity_poly.entity_id
_entity_poly.type
_entity_poly.pdbx_seq_one_letter_code
_entity_poly.pdbx_strand_id
1 'polypeptide(L)'
;DLIAQHEQEPFDAIVSIEMFEAVGREYWESYFDTVKRCLKPGGRACIQTITIRDDLFDRYVKSTDFIQQYIFPGGLLPSPSMFEAMAQQAGLVVERRLAFGPDYAETLRRWRDAFLHREAEVGKLGFDTRFVRIWTFYLAYCEAAFDNGNTDVMQFTLRRPA
;
A
#
# COMPACT_ATOMS: atom_id res chain seq x y z
N ASP A 1 16.76 13.49 12.50
CA ASP A 1 15.42 13.32 12.00
C ASP A 1 15.34 13.95 10.60
N LEU A 2 15.30 13.10 9.55
CA LEU A 2 15.27 13.56 8.15
C LEU A 2 14.03 14.41 7.84
N ILE A 3 12.93 14.19 8.54
CA ILE A 3 11.67 14.93 8.36
C ILE A 3 11.85 16.37 8.85
N ALA A 4 12.47 16.57 10.02
CA ALA A 4 12.69 17.90 10.57
C ALA A 4 13.61 18.78 9.70
N GLN A 5 14.54 18.19 8.96
CA GLN A 5 15.40 18.93 8.02
C GLN A 5 14.62 19.44 6.81
N HIS A 6 13.59 18.74 6.36
CA HIS A 6 12.80 19.10 5.18
C HIS A 6 11.55 19.96 5.49
N GLU A 7 11.20 20.16 6.76
CA GLU A 7 10.17 21.14 7.14
C GLU A 7 10.60 22.60 6.83
N GLN A 8 11.91 22.86 6.83
CA GLN A 8 12.46 24.19 6.51
C GLN A 8 12.60 24.42 5.01
N GLU A 9 12.71 23.34 4.20
CA GLU A 9 12.77 23.39 2.74
C GLU A 9 11.78 22.38 2.15
N PRO A 10 10.48 22.72 2.12
CA PRO A 10 9.45 21.82 1.64
C PRO A 10 9.58 21.52 0.14
N PHE A 11 9.10 20.35 -0.27
CA PHE A 11 9.18 19.83 -1.62
C PHE A 11 8.06 20.36 -2.52
N ASP A 12 8.35 20.50 -3.81
CA ASP A 12 7.34 20.75 -4.83
C ASP A 12 6.42 19.56 -5.06
N ALA A 13 6.99 18.34 -4.90
CA ALA A 13 6.27 17.08 -5.05
C ALA A 13 6.81 16.00 -4.11
N ILE A 14 5.92 15.10 -3.67
CA ILE A 14 6.22 13.89 -2.88
C ILE A 14 5.65 12.68 -3.61
N VAL A 15 6.42 11.59 -3.64
CA VAL A 15 5.97 10.28 -4.12
C VAL A 15 6.16 9.25 -3.01
N SER A 16 5.11 8.47 -2.74
CA SER A 16 5.14 7.35 -1.79
C SER A 16 4.48 6.15 -2.46
N ILE A 17 5.23 5.05 -2.60
CA ILE A 17 4.79 3.86 -3.34
C ILE A 17 4.80 2.66 -2.40
N GLU A 18 3.61 2.10 -2.12
CA GLU A 18 3.39 0.88 -1.33
C GLU A 18 4.12 0.91 0.02
N MET A 19 4.06 2.05 0.69
CA MET A 19 4.60 2.27 2.03
C MET A 19 3.50 2.40 3.08
N PHE A 20 2.34 2.96 2.68
CA PHE A 20 1.26 3.32 3.60
C PHE A 20 0.70 2.10 4.35
N GLU A 21 0.69 0.94 3.71
CA GLU A 21 0.23 -0.34 4.27
C GLU A 21 1.03 -0.78 5.51
N ALA A 22 2.29 -0.36 5.60
CA ALA A 22 3.20 -0.69 6.70
C ALA A 22 3.23 0.37 7.82
N VAL A 23 2.51 1.50 7.65
CA VAL A 23 2.56 2.61 8.60
C VAL A 23 1.85 2.28 9.92
N GLY A 24 0.81 1.43 9.87
CA GLY A 24 -0.05 1.17 11.04
C GLY A 24 -1.10 2.27 11.25
N ARG A 25 -2.31 1.84 11.65
CA ARG A 25 -3.48 2.74 11.74
C ARG A 25 -3.26 3.92 12.70
N GLU A 26 -2.58 3.67 13.79
CA GLU A 26 -2.28 4.66 14.83
C GLU A 26 -1.40 5.81 14.33
N TYR A 27 -0.70 5.62 13.21
CA TYR A 27 0.19 6.62 12.62
C TYR A 27 -0.38 7.28 11.35
N TRP A 28 -1.57 6.90 10.88
CA TRP A 28 -2.14 7.44 9.63
C TRP A 28 -2.31 8.96 9.68
N GLU A 29 -2.80 9.51 10.79
CA GLU A 29 -2.91 10.96 10.97
C GLU A 29 -1.53 11.64 10.86
N SER A 30 -0.55 11.14 11.57
CA SER A 30 0.83 11.64 11.54
C SER A 30 1.46 11.53 10.16
N TYR A 31 1.13 10.48 9.40
CA TYR A 31 1.58 10.32 8.01
C TYR A 31 1.08 11.44 7.11
N PHE A 32 -0.23 11.71 7.12
CA PHE A 32 -0.81 12.78 6.28
C PHE A 32 -0.36 14.17 6.71
N ASP A 33 -0.22 14.40 8.00
CA ASP A 33 0.32 15.66 8.54
C ASP A 33 1.77 15.87 8.07
N THR A 34 2.57 14.81 8.06
CA THR A 34 3.95 14.85 7.56
C THR A 34 3.98 15.17 6.06
N VAL A 35 3.18 14.47 5.26
CA VAL A 35 3.06 14.76 3.81
C VAL A 35 2.70 16.23 3.59
N LYS A 36 1.71 16.76 4.34
CA LYS A 36 1.29 18.15 4.21
C LYS A 36 2.40 19.13 4.59
N ARG A 37 3.09 18.91 5.72
CA ARG A 37 4.17 19.81 6.19
C ARG A 37 5.33 19.84 5.21
N CYS A 38 5.69 18.68 4.66
CA CYS A 38 6.80 18.56 3.71
C CYS A 38 6.49 19.03 2.30
N LEU A 39 5.24 19.32 1.94
CA LEU A 39 4.87 19.91 0.66
C LEU A 39 4.88 21.44 0.74
N LYS A 40 5.33 22.12 -0.32
CA LYS A 40 5.06 23.55 -0.52
C LYS A 40 3.56 23.82 -0.66
N PRO A 41 3.06 25.02 -0.29
CA PRO A 41 1.73 25.46 -0.70
C PRO A 41 1.54 25.27 -2.21
N GLY A 42 0.45 24.65 -2.64
CA GLY A 42 0.21 24.30 -4.05
C GLY A 42 0.93 23.02 -4.53
N GLY A 43 1.86 22.47 -3.75
CA GLY A 43 2.59 21.23 -4.06
C GLY A 43 1.68 19.98 -4.05
N ARG A 44 2.15 18.90 -4.68
CA ARG A 44 1.39 17.66 -4.87
C ARG A 44 2.10 16.46 -4.31
N ALA A 45 1.34 15.52 -3.73
CA ALA A 45 1.82 14.19 -3.41
C ALA A 45 1.09 13.14 -4.26
N CYS A 46 1.82 12.18 -4.81
CA CYS A 46 1.26 10.97 -5.39
C CYS A 46 1.52 9.79 -4.45
N ILE A 47 0.47 9.23 -3.89
CA ILE A 47 0.56 8.10 -2.97
C ILE A 47 -0.08 6.89 -3.63
N GLN A 48 0.74 5.87 -3.89
CA GLN A 48 0.28 4.57 -4.33
C GLN A 48 0.17 3.66 -3.12
N THR A 49 -0.98 3.04 -2.95
CA THR A 49 -1.23 2.08 -1.87
C THR A 49 -2.21 1.00 -2.33
N ILE A 50 -2.06 -0.19 -1.77
CA ILE A 50 -3.08 -1.23 -1.86
C ILE A 50 -4.25 -0.81 -0.97
N THR A 51 -5.46 -0.98 -1.47
CA THR A 51 -6.69 -0.67 -0.74
C THR A 51 -7.56 -1.92 -0.64
N ILE A 52 -8.34 -2.00 0.43
CA ILE A 52 -9.43 -2.98 0.54
C ILE A 52 -10.77 -2.28 0.26
N ARG A 53 -11.68 -2.98 -0.38
CA ARG A 53 -13.02 -2.46 -0.69
C ARG A 53 -13.73 -1.94 0.57
N ASP A 54 -14.43 -0.80 0.47
CA ASP A 54 -15.01 -0.10 1.63
C ASP A 54 -15.94 -0.98 2.47
N ASP A 55 -16.79 -1.80 1.84
CA ASP A 55 -17.73 -2.69 2.54
C ASP A 55 -17.05 -3.85 3.28
N LEU A 56 -15.79 -4.14 2.98
CA LEU A 56 -14.99 -5.16 3.66
C LEU A 56 -14.14 -4.61 4.81
N PHE A 57 -13.92 -3.29 4.84
CA PHE A 57 -12.94 -2.65 5.71
C PHE A 57 -13.20 -2.91 7.20
N ASP A 58 -14.42 -2.74 7.68
CA ASP A 58 -14.77 -2.92 9.09
C ASP A 58 -14.54 -4.35 9.60
N ARG A 59 -14.78 -5.34 8.74
CA ARG A 59 -14.51 -6.75 9.04
C ARG A 59 -13.02 -7.02 9.01
N TYR A 60 -12.33 -6.49 8.02
CA TYR A 60 -10.89 -6.66 7.84
C TYR A 60 -10.10 -6.14 9.04
N VAL A 61 -10.39 -4.94 9.52
CA VAL A 61 -9.70 -4.35 10.68
C VAL A 61 -9.87 -5.16 11.97
N LYS A 62 -10.97 -5.91 12.09
CA LYS A 62 -11.28 -6.75 13.28
C LYS A 62 -10.77 -8.18 13.17
N SER A 63 -10.15 -8.54 12.06
CA SER A 63 -9.64 -9.89 11.80
C SER A 63 -8.15 -9.86 11.51
N THR A 64 -7.52 -11.03 11.60
CA THR A 64 -6.14 -11.23 11.12
C THR A 64 -6.20 -12.19 9.96
N ASP A 65 -5.67 -11.78 8.83
CA ASP A 65 -5.59 -12.62 7.65
C ASP A 65 -4.22 -13.32 7.52
N PHE A 66 -4.08 -14.13 6.47
CA PHE A 66 -2.82 -14.83 6.17
C PHE A 66 -1.66 -13.86 5.95
N ILE A 67 -1.88 -12.72 5.29
CA ILE A 67 -0.84 -11.74 4.98
C ILE A 67 -0.31 -11.12 6.27
N GLN A 68 -1.21 -10.65 7.12
CA GLN A 68 -0.84 -10.04 8.41
C GLN A 68 -0.15 -11.03 9.35
N GLN A 69 -0.48 -12.32 9.25
CA GLN A 69 0.09 -13.33 10.13
C GLN A 69 1.46 -13.85 9.67
N TYR A 70 1.69 -14.00 8.37
CA TYR A 70 2.85 -14.72 7.86
C TYR A 70 3.77 -13.92 6.95
N ILE A 71 3.32 -12.81 6.36
CA ILE A 71 4.07 -12.06 5.34
C ILE A 71 4.43 -10.67 5.84
N PHE A 72 3.43 -9.87 6.25
CA PHE A 72 3.58 -8.50 6.71
C PHE A 72 2.89 -8.29 8.06
N PRO A 73 3.50 -8.75 9.17
CA PRO A 73 2.95 -8.53 10.51
C PRO A 73 2.75 -7.04 10.80
N GLY A 74 1.54 -6.68 11.23
CA GLY A 74 1.17 -5.29 11.50
C GLY A 74 0.74 -4.48 10.28
N GLY A 75 0.81 -5.03 9.07
CA GLY A 75 0.30 -4.39 7.86
C GLY A 75 -1.21 -4.19 7.91
N LEU A 76 -1.69 -3.05 7.42
CA LEU A 76 -3.11 -2.73 7.35
C LEU A 76 -3.43 -1.94 6.09
N LEU A 77 -4.32 -2.47 5.27
CA LEU A 77 -4.80 -1.80 4.07
C LEU A 77 -5.85 -0.76 4.44
N PRO A 78 -5.77 0.47 3.94
CA PRO A 78 -6.88 1.42 4.04
C PRO A 78 -8.00 1.02 3.09
N SER A 79 -9.22 1.48 3.35
CA SER A 79 -10.21 1.57 2.28
C SER A 79 -10.09 2.91 1.54
N PRO A 80 -10.55 3.01 0.28
CA PRO A 80 -10.50 4.27 -0.47
C PRO A 80 -11.14 5.43 0.27
N SER A 81 -12.34 5.25 0.83
CA SER A 81 -13.04 6.30 1.57
C SER A 81 -12.32 6.70 2.85
N MET A 82 -11.73 5.75 3.58
CA MET A 82 -10.95 6.03 4.78
C MET A 82 -9.69 6.83 4.44
N PHE A 83 -8.96 6.42 3.41
CA PHE A 83 -7.76 7.13 2.96
C PHE A 83 -8.06 8.58 2.59
N GLU A 84 -9.13 8.80 1.80
CA GLU A 84 -9.57 10.15 1.39
C GLU A 84 -10.00 11.00 2.58
N ALA A 85 -10.75 10.42 3.52
CA ALA A 85 -11.20 11.12 4.73
C ALA A 85 -9.99 11.59 5.57
N MET A 86 -8.99 10.74 5.78
CA MET A 86 -7.77 11.09 6.52
C MET A 86 -6.96 12.17 5.81
N ALA A 87 -6.80 12.09 4.49
CA ALA A 87 -6.13 13.13 3.70
C ALA A 87 -6.85 14.48 3.82
N GLN A 88 -8.19 14.49 3.72
CA GLN A 88 -9.01 15.70 3.88
C GLN A 88 -8.95 16.25 5.31
N GLN A 89 -8.97 15.41 6.33
CA GLN A 89 -8.83 15.82 7.72
C GLN A 89 -7.50 16.53 7.99
N ALA A 90 -6.41 16.05 7.36
CA ALA A 90 -5.12 16.73 7.39
C ALA A 90 -5.11 18.03 6.57
N GLY A 91 -6.19 18.34 5.83
CA GLY A 91 -6.32 19.54 5.00
C GLY A 91 -5.63 19.42 3.63
N LEU A 92 -5.43 18.20 3.14
CA LEU A 92 -5.04 17.92 1.77
C LEU A 92 -6.28 17.77 0.88
N VAL A 93 -6.16 18.10 -0.40
CA VAL A 93 -7.23 17.97 -1.39
C VAL A 93 -6.92 16.78 -2.29
N VAL A 94 -7.83 15.82 -2.38
CA VAL A 94 -7.73 14.71 -3.33
C VAL A 94 -8.12 15.24 -4.72
N GLU A 95 -7.15 15.38 -5.62
CA GLU A 95 -7.38 15.90 -6.99
C GLU A 95 -7.70 14.76 -7.98
N ARG A 96 -7.05 13.61 -7.81
CA ARG A 96 -7.19 12.49 -8.74
C ARG A 96 -7.00 11.17 -8.03
N ARG A 97 -7.65 10.14 -8.54
CA ARG A 97 -7.41 8.74 -8.21
C ARG A 97 -7.35 7.90 -9.49
N LEU A 98 -6.46 6.94 -9.48
CA LEU A 98 -6.31 5.94 -10.54
C LEU A 98 -6.27 4.57 -9.87
N ALA A 99 -7.13 3.66 -10.29
CA ALA A 99 -7.20 2.29 -9.82
C ALA A 99 -6.74 1.35 -10.94
N PHE A 100 -5.93 0.33 -10.61
CA PHE A 100 -5.39 -0.62 -11.59
C PHE A 100 -5.12 -2.02 -10.99
N GLY A 101 -5.99 -2.45 -10.06
CA GLY A 101 -5.94 -3.78 -9.44
C GLY A 101 -5.86 -4.95 -10.43
N PRO A 102 -6.64 -4.98 -11.54
CA PRO A 102 -6.53 -6.04 -12.53
C PRO A 102 -5.14 -6.17 -13.16
N ASP A 103 -4.43 -5.07 -13.39
CA ASP A 103 -3.05 -5.09 -13.89
C ASP A 103 -2.09 -5.67 -12.83
N TYR A 104 -2.39 -5.41 -11.55
CA TYR A 104 -1.61 -5.95 -10.44
C TYR A 104 -1.85 -7.46 -10.25
N ALA A 105 -3.07 -7.95 -10.47
CA ALA A 105 -3.37 -9.38 -10.51
C ALA A 105 -2.53 -10.10 -11.58
N GLU A 106 -2.44 -9.54 -12.79
CA GLU A 106 -1.59 -10.08 -13.86
C GLU A 106 -0.10 -10.06 -13.47
N THR A 107 0.35 -8.99 -12.82
CA THR A 107 1.72 -8.89 -12.31
C THR A 107 2.04 -10.00 -11.32
N LEU A 108 1.14 -10.25 -10.35
CA LEU A 108 1.28 -11.32 -9.35
C LEU A 108 1.31 -12.71 -9.99
N ARG A 109 0.49 -12.93 -11.02
CA ARG A 109 0.49 -14.18 -11.81
C ARG A 109 1.85 -14.42 -12.45
N ARG A 110 2.40 -13.41 -13.11
CA ARG A 110 3.75 -13.48 -13.71
C ARG A 110 4.85 -13.70 -12.68
N TRP A 111 4.76 -13.04 -11.53
CA TRP A 111 5.72 -13.25 -10.45
C TRP A 111 5.66 -14.66 -9.89
N ARG A 112 4.46 -15.22 -9.71
CA ARG A 112 4.29 -16.61 -9.26
C ARG A 112 4.89 -17.59 -10.26
N ASP A 113 4.61 -17.44 -11.53
CA ASP A 113 5.17 -18.30 -12.58
C ASP A 113 6.70 -18.20 -12.63
N ALA A 114 7.26 -16.99 -12.62
CA ALA A 114 8.70 -16.78 -12.59
C ALA A 114 9.37 -17.37 -11.33
N PHE A 115 8.73 -17.26 -10.18
CA PHE A 115 9.20 -17.83 -8.92
C PHE A 115 9.24 -19.36 -8.97
N LEU A 116 8.15 -19.99 -9.44
CA LEU A 116 8.06 -21.45 -9.57
C LEU A 116 9.08 -22.02 -10.56
N HIS A 117 9.33 -21.33 -11.67
CA HIS A 117 10.37 -21.73 -12.62
C HIS A 117 11.80 -21.69 -12.04
N ARG A 118 12.00 -20.97 -10.96
CA ARG A 118 13.30 -20.84 -10.26
C ARG A 118 13.33 -21.52 -8.87
N GLU A 119 12.42 -22.42 -8.60
CA GLU A 119 12.34 -23.11 -7.29
C GLU A 119 13.68 -23.76 -6.90
N ALA A 120 14.38 -24.40 -7.84
CA ALA A 120 15.68 -25.01 -7.57
C ALA A 120 16.76 -23.99 -7.17
N GLU A 121 16.71 -22.76 -7.72
CA GLU A 121 17.61 -21.66 -7.35
C GLU A 121 17.27 -21.14 -5.94
N VAL A 122 15.99 -21.01 -5.64
CA VAL A 122 15.49 -20.62 -4.31
C VAL A 122 15.99 -21.62 -3.24
N GLY A 123 15.93 -22.92 -3.54
CA GLY A 123 16.47 -23.96 -2.65
C GLY A 123 17.98 -23.82 -2.41
N LYS A 124 18.76 -23.45 -3.42
CA LYS A 124 20.22 -23.19 -3.28
C LYS A 124 20.53 -22.00 -2.39
N LEU A 125 19.61 -21.06 -2.25
CA LEU A 125 19.73 -19.92 -1.31
C LEU A 125 19.40 -20.29 0.14
N GLY A 126 19.02 -21.53 0.40
CA GLY A 126 18.72 -22.04 1.76
C GLY A 126 17.25 -21.98 2.14
N PHE A 127 16.35 -21.59 1.23
CA PHE A 127 14.92 -21.65 1.48
C PHE A 127 14.35 -23.07 1.27
N ASP A 128 13.54 -23.49 2.21
CA ASP A 128 12.95 -24.83 2.21
C ASP A 128 11.62 -24.90 1.43
N THR A 129 11.08 -26.11 1.29
CA THR A 129 9.79 -26.36 0.65
C THR A 129 8.64 -25.64 1.35
N ARG A 130 8.73 -25.40 2.67
CA ARG A 130 7.71 -24.65 3.42
C ARG A 130 7.68 -23.19 2.96
N PHE A 131 8.85 -22.57 2.81
CA PHE A 131 8.93 -21.20 2.26
C PHE A 131 8.33 -21.12 0.86
N VAL A 132 8.68 -22.06 -0.04
CA VAL A 132 8.15 -22.09 -1.41
C VAL A 132 6.62 -22.16 -1.40
N ARG A 133 6.03 -23.02 -0.55
CA ARG A 133 4.57 -23.14 -0.43
C ARG A 133 3.91 -21.86 0.11
N ILE A 134 4.48 -21.27 1.16
CA ILE A 134 3.96 -20.02 1.74
C ILE A 134 4.01 -18.90 0.70
N TRP A 135 5.14 -18.75 0.00
CA TRP A 135 5.32 -17.68 -0.99
C TRP A 135 4.41 -17.85 -2.21
N THR A 136 4.29 -19.08 -2.71
CA THR A 136 3.36 -19.40 -3.81
C THR A 136 1.90 -19.12 -3.41
N PHE A 137 1.52 -19.52 -2.19
CA PHE A 137 0.18 -19.23 -1.67
C PHE A 137 -0.06 -17.72 -1.51
N TYR A 138 0.92 -16.98 -0.99
CA TYR A 138 0.86 -15.52 -0.87
C TYR A 138 0.56 -14.85 -2.22
N LEU A 139 1.32 -15.19 -3.26
CA LEU A 139 1.13 -14.61 -4.59
C LEU A 139 -0.25 -14.97 -5.16
N ALA A 140 -0.69 -16.23 -5.03
CA ALA A 140 -2.00 -16.66 -5.49
C ALA A 140 -3.16 -16.03 -4.69
N TYR A 141 -3.00 -15.87 -3.38
CA TYR A 141 -3.99 -15.23 -2.50
C TYR A 141 -4.20 -13.77 -2.88
N CYS A 142 -3.10 -13.03 -3.08
CA CYS A 142 -3.17 -11.63 -3.54
C CYS A 142 -3.75 -11.52 -4.94
N GLU A 143 -3.32 -12.36 -5.90
CA GLU A 143 -3.89 -12.41 -7.26
C GLU A 143 -5.41 -12.56 -7.21
N ALA A 144 -5.91 -13.54 -6.45
CA ALA A 144 -7.35 -13.79 -6.31
C ALA A 144 -8.10 -12.60 -5.68
N ALA A 145 -7.48 -11.90 -4.72
CA ALA A 145 -8.09 -10.72 -4.08
C ALA A 145 -8.25 -9.56 -5.07
N PHE A 146 -7.26 -9.32 -5.93
CA PHE A 146 -7.34 -8.31 -6.99
C PHE A 146 -8.31 -8.72 -8.11
N ASP A 147 -8.26 -9.98 -8.59
CA ASP A 147 -9.15 -10.48 -9.64
C ASP A 147 -10.64 -10.38 -9.23
N ASN A 148 -10.95 -10.56 -7.94
CA ASN A 148 -12.31 -10.45 -7.42
C ASN A 148 -12.69 -9.03 -6.96
N GLY A 149 -11.81 -8.04 -7.11
CA GLY A 149 -12.04 -6.67 -6.67
C GLY A 149 -12.22 -6.50 -5.17
N ASN A 150 -11.73 -7.43 -4.35
CA ASN A 150 -11.71 -7.29 -2.89
C ASN A 150 -10.62 -6.30 -2.46
N THR A 151 -9.52 -6.26 -3.20
CA THR A 151 -8.44 -5.29 -3.07
C THR A 151 -8.20 -4.60 -4.42
N ASP A 152 -7.61 -3.41 -4.37
CA ASP A 152 -7.18 -2.65 -5.53
C ASP A 152 -5.81 -2.03 -5.26
N VAL A 153 -5.07 -1.65 -6.29
CA VAL A 153 -3.94 -0.73 -6.17
C VAL A 153 -4.38 0.61 -6.68
N MET A 154 -4.26 1.63 -5.83
CA MET A 154 -4.71 2.97 -6.16
C MET A 154 -3.59 3.99 -6.03
N GLN A 155 -3.52 4.92 -6.98
CA GLN A 155 -2.74 6.14 -6.89
C GLN A 155 -3.66 7.31 -6.56
N PHE A 156 -3.41 7.98 -5.44
CA PHE A 156 -4.08 9.19 -5.02
C PHE A 156 -3.17 10.39 -5.25
N THR A 157 -3.60 11.34 -6.07
CA THR A 157 -2.93 12.63 -6.20
C THR A 157 -3.56 13.59 -5.20
N LEU A 158 -2.77 13.99 -4.22
CA LEU A 158 -3.15 14.93 -3.17
C LEU A 158 -2.48 16.28 -3.43
N ARG A 159 -3.19 17.37 -3.15
CA ARG A 159 -2.63 18.74 -3.24
C ARG A 159 -2.68 19.42 -1.88
N ARG A 160 -1.60 20.05 -1.49
CA ARG A 160 -1.61 21.03 -0.40
C ARG A 160 -2.24 22.34 -0.91
N PRO A 161 -3.32 22.85 -0.32
CA PRO A 161 -3.84 24.17 -0.65
C PRO A 161 -2.78 25.27 -0.50
N ALA A 162 -2.99 26.39 -1.21
CA ALA A 162 -2.13 27.58 -1.12
C ALA A 162 -2.27 28.27 0.24
#